data_2aa599c030c2037b63d0c81e5f658fc3
#
_entry.id   2aa599c030c2037b63d0c81e5f658fc3
#
_cell.length_a   1.000
_cell.length_b   1.000
_cell.length_c   1.000
_cell.angle_alpha   90.00
_cell.angle_beta   90.00
_cell.angle_gamma   90.00
#
_symmetry.space_group_name_H-M   'P 1'
#
loop_
_entity.id
_entity.type
_entity.pdbx_description
1 polymer ?
#
loop_
_entity_poly.entity_id
_entity_poly.type
_entity_poly.pdbx_seq_one_letter_code
_entity_poly.pdbx_strand_id
1 'polypeptide(L)'
;VAEARAEAARTLRALAPALENGAVVVGLEPSCLLTLRDEFLVHRWDQEADGDRLRALAQQLAGSAFLFEEWLLAHQRNHPLTLKALPQTRALVHGHCHQKAFGAFDAVLEALRLIPGLQVDAITSSCCGMAGAFGYEKEHAGTSRAMAELDLLPAVRDAAPDTLIVADGTSCRHQIANGTPREALHVAQVLARALRGPNDASGA
;
A
#
# COMPACT_ATOMS: atom_id res chain seq x y z
N VAL A 1 8.32 8.37 -21.83
CA VAL A 1 8.87 6.98 -21.88
C VAL A 1 10.38 6.98 -21.65
N ALA A 2 11.17 7.79 -22.38
CA ALA A 2 12.64 7.82 -22.23
C ALA A 2 13.09 8.26 -20.82
N GLU A 3 12.49 9.32 -20.29
CA GLU A 3 12.74 9.81 -18.93
C GLU A 3 12.40 8.76 -17.86
N ALA A 4 11.23 8.10 -17.97
CA ALA A 4 10.83 7.05 -17.03
C ALA A 4 11.83 5.88 -17.04
N ARG A 5 12.33 5.47 -18.23
CA ARG A 5 13.36 4.46 -18.33
C ARG A 5 14.69 4.92 -17.69
N ALA A 6 15.11 6.17 -17.93
CA ALA A 6 16.34 6.69 -17.34
C ALA A 6 16.26 6.70 -15.80
N GLU A 7 15.12 7.10 -15.22
CA GLU A 7 14.90 7.08 -13.79
C GLU A 7 14.85 5.65 -13.23
N ALA A 8 14.20 4.71 -13.93
CA ALA A 8 14.19 3.31 -13.56
C ALA A 8 15.62 2.72 -13.61
N ALA A 9 16.41 3.03 -14.65
CA ALA A 9 17.80 2.60 -14.73
C ALA A 9 18.66 3.17 -13.58
N ARG A 10 18.47 4.47 -13.25
CA ARG A 10 19.14 5.09 -12.11
C ARG A 10 18.78 4.39 -10.79
N THR A 11 17.51 4.09 -10.60
CA THR A 11 17.00 3.39 -9.41
C THR A 11 17.60 1.98 -9.31
N LEU A 12 17.60 1.20 -10.39
CA LEU A 12 18.19 -0.14 -10.41
C LEU A 12 19.69 -0.13 -10.09
N ARG A 13 20.45 0.82 -10.69
CA ARG A 13 21.87 0.94 -10.40
C ARG A 13 22.14 1.32 -8.95
N ALA A 14 21.31 2.16 -8.35
CA ALA A 14 21.42 2.55 -6.94
C ALA A 14 21.09 1.39 -5.99
N LEU A 15 20.10 0.55 -6.33
CA LEU A 15 19.70 -0.61 -5.52
C LEU A 15 20.60 -1.84 -5.74
N ALA A 16 21.33 -1.90 -6.85
CA ALA A 16 22.11 -3.08 -7.23
C ALA A 16 23.00 -3.64 -6.11
N PRO A 17 23.80 -2.83 -5.37
CA PRO A 17 24.65 -3.37 -4.31
C PRO A 17 23.85 -4.05 -3.18
N ALA A 18 22.67 -3.54 -2.85
CA ALA A 18 21.81 -4.12 -1.84
C ALA A 18 21.14 -5.42 -2.34
N LEU A 19 20.63 -5.39 -3.56
CA LEU A 19 20.00 -6.57 -4.19
C LEU A 19 20.97 -7.73 -4.37
N GLU A 20 22.19 -7.44 -4.85
CA GLU A 20 23.26 -8.42 -5.03
C GLU A 20 23.69 -9.06 -3.68
N ASN A 21 23.51 -8.35 -2.56
CA ASN A 21 23.70 -8.86 -1.19
C ASN A 21 22.45 -9.51 -0.58
N GLY A 22 21.40 -9.75 -1.36
CA GLY A 22 20.18 -10.45 -0.92
C GLY A 22 19.21 -9.58 -0.12
N ALA A 23 19.33 -8.25 -0.16
CA ALA A 23 18.35 -7.38 0.47
C ALA A 23 17.01 -7.43 -0.26
N VAL A 24 15.93 -7.22 0.49
CA VAL A 24 14.57 -7.05 -0.03
C VAL A 24 14.17 -5.58 0.07
N VAL A 25 13.26 -5.16 -0.82
CA VAL A 25 12.65 -3.83 -0.77
C VAL A 25 11.25 -3.95 -0.19
N VAL A 26 11.00 -3.27 0.91
CA VAL A 26 9.68 -3.21 1.53
C VAL A 26 9.12 -1.80 1.36
N GLY A 27 7.95 -1.69 0.74
CA GLY A 27 7.31 -0.40 0.44
C GLY A 27 5.95 -0.25 1.12
N LEU A 28 5.61 1.02 1.39
CA LEU A 28 4.34 1.41 2.02
C LEU A 28 3.33 1.97 1.01
N GLU A 29 3.79 2.50 -0.13
CA GLU A 29 2.91 3.08 -1.14
C GLU A 29 2.69 2.08 -2.28
N PRO A 30 1.45 1.56 -2.44
CA PRO A 30 1.19 0.50 -3.43
C PRO A 30 1.54 0.88 -4.86
N SER A 31 1.24 2.10 -5.28
CA SER A 31 1.54 2.54 -6.64
C SER A 31 3.03 2.60 -6.93
N CYS A 32 3.83 3.06 -5.96
CA CYS A 32 5.28 3.16 -6.12
C CYS A 32 5.95 1.78 -6.08
N LEU A 33 5.58 0.94 -5.11
CA LEU A 33 6.22 -0.37 -4.98
C LEU A 33 5.85 -1.30 -6.13
N LEU A 34 4.59 -1.36 -6.51
CA LEU A 34 4.14 -2.29 -7.55
C LEU A 34 4.68 -1.92 -8.93
N THR A 35 5.02 -0.65 -9.17
CA THR A 35 5.81 -0.23 -10.34
C THR A 35 7.14 -0.99 -10.46
N LEU A 36 7.80 -1.29 -9.32
CA LEU A 36 9.05 -2.08 -9.30
C LEU A 36 8.81 -3.54 -9.72
N ARG A 37 7.59 -4.05 -9.53
CA ARG A 37 7.20 -5.44 -9.84
C ARG A 37 6.65 -5.62 -11.26
N ASP A 38 6.26 -4.54 -11.94
CA ASP A 38 5.60 -4.56 -13.24
C ASP A 38 6.32 -3.68 -14.28
N GLU A 39 6.18 -2.37 -14.18
CA GLU A 39 6.67 -1.43 -15.22
C GLU A 39 8.17 -1.55 -15.44
N PHE A 40 8.95 -1.87 -14.39
CA PHE A 40 10.39 -2.06 -14.54
C PHE A 40 10.74 -3.29 -15.39
N LEU A 41 9.86 -4.30 -15.47
CA LEU A 41 10.07 -5.48 -16.29
C LEU A 41 9.87 -5.21 -17.79
N VAL A 42 9.02 -4.23 -18.15
CA VAL A 42 8.63 -3.95 -19.54
C VAL A 42 9.42 -2.81 -20.19
N HIS A 43 10.35 -2.19 -19.49
CA HIS A 43 11.22 -1.17 -20.08
C HIS A 43 12.14 -1.73 -21.18
N ARG A 44 12.38 -0.90 -22.21
CA ARG A 44 13.31 -1.19 -23.31
C ARG A 44 14.76 -1.04 -22.84
N TRP A 45 15.26 -2.01 -22.07
CA TRP A 45 16.64 -2.03 -21.55
C TRP A 45 17.70 -2.14 -22.61
N ASP A 46 17.36 -2.65 -23.81
CA ASP A 46 18.21 -2.70 -24.99
C ASP A 46 18.68 -1.32 -25.47
N GLN A 47 18.12 -0.24 -24.98
CA GLN A 47 18.52 1.15 -25.28
C GLN A 47 19.49 1.71 -24.25
N GLU A 48 19.91 0.95 -23.25
CA GLU A 48 20.90 1.31 -22.25
C GLU A 48 22.22 0.56 -22.49
N ALA A 49 23.35 1.18 -22.16
CA ALA A 49 24.67 0.57 -22.39
C ALA A 49 24.88 -0.73 -21.58
N ASP A 50 24.24 -0.84 -20.41
CA ASP A 50 24.27 -1.99 -19.51
C ASP A 50 22.91 -2.70 -19.45
N GLY A 51 22.18 -2.73 -20.57
CA GLY A 51 20.78 -3.18 -20.65
C GLY A 51 20.53 -4.59 -20.16
N ASP A 52 21.42 -5.54 -20.42
CA ASP A 52 21.27 -6.91 -19.93
C ASP A 52 21.39 -6.99 -18.41
N ARG A 53 22.30 -6.23 -17.82
CA ARG A 53 22.42 -6.11 -16.36
C ARG A 53 21.17 -5.47 -15.76
N LEU A 54 20.66 -4.41 -16.36
CA LEU A 54 19.45 -3.73 -15.89
C LEU A 54 18.22 -4.65 -15.96
N ARG A 55 18.11 -5.46 -17.02
CA ARG A 55 17.05 -6.47 -17.13
C ARG A 55 17.12 -7.52 -16.02
N ALA A 56 18.31 -8.03 -15.74
CA ALA A 56 18.52 -8.98 -14.65
C ALA A 56 18.21 -8.36 -13.28
N LEU A 57 18.63 -7.13 -13.03
CA LEU A 57 18.32 -6.39 -11.80
C LEU A 57 16.81 -6.11 -11.66
N ALA A 58 16.11 -5.77 -12.74
CA ALA A 58 14.67 -5.57 -12.73
C ALA A 58 13.93 -6.86 -12.35
N GLN A 59 14.35 -8.00 -12.91
CA GLN A 59 13.78 -9.31 -12.54
C GLN A 59 14.06 -9.68 -11.07
N GLN A 60 15.28 -9.46 -10.60
CA GLN A 60 15.64 -9.67 -9.20
C GLN A 60 14.82 -8.77 -8.27
N LEU A 61 14.72 -7.49 -8.59
CA LEU A 61 13.94 -6.52 -7.81
C LEU A 61 12.47 -6.91 -7.76
N ALA A 62 11.87 -7.30 -8.89
CA ALA A 62 10.47 -7.73 -8.94
C ALA A 62 10.18 -8.92 -8.00
N GLY A 63 11.15 -9.84 -7.87
CA GLY A 63 11.05 -11.00 -6.97
C GLY A 63 11.37 -10.69 -5.50
N SER A 64 11.95 -9.53 -5.21
CA SER A 64 12.38 -9.13 -3.87
C SER A 64 11.72 -7.83 -3.36
N ALA A 65 10.75 -7.29 -4.08
CA ALA A 65 9.96 -6.12 -3.69
C ALA A 65 8.62 -6.56 -3.10
N PHE A 66 8.33 -6.14 -1.88
CA PHE A 66 7.13 -6.54 -1.13
C PHE A 66 6.40 -5.30 -0.62
N LEU A 67 5.08 -5.31 -0.65
CA LEU A 67 4.31 -4.42 0.22
C LEU A 67 4.57 -4.79 1.68
N PHE A 68 4.47 -3.83 2.56
CA PHE A 68 4.75 -4.01 3.99
C PHE A 68 3.95 -5.17 4.60
N GLU A 69 2.68 -5.25 4.29
CA GLU A 69 1.79 -6.29 4.78
C GLU A 69 2.11 -7.67 4.23
N GLU A 70 2.52 -7.78 2.96
CA GLU A 70 2.99 -9.04 2.37
C GLU A 70 4.24 -9.54 3.10
N TRP A 71 5.22 -8.65 3.30
CA TRP A 71 6.46 -8.97 3.99
C TRP A 71 6.22 -9.33 5.45
N LEU A 72 5.36 -8.57 6.15
CA LEU A 72 4.99 -8.81 7.53
C LEU A 72 4.41 -10.21 7.71
N LEU A 73 3.41 -10.58 6.91
CA LEU A 73 2.73 -11.87 7.00
C LEU A 73 3.67 -13.04 6.70
N ALA A 74 4.56 -12.89 5.73
CA ALA A 74 5.57 -13.91 5.42
C ALA A 74 6.53 -14.18 6.60
N HIS A 75 6.81 -13.16 7.42
CA HIS A 75 7.75 -13.25 8.54
C HIS A 75 7.08 -13.41 9.91
N GLN A 76 5.76 -13.22 9.99
CA GLN A 76 4.97 -13.28 11.24
C GLN A 76 5.15 -14.60 12.00
N ARG A 77 5.34 -15.72 11.31
CA ARG A 77 5.52 -17.04 11.95
C ARG A 77 6.81 -17.12 12.75
N ASN A 78 7.89 -16.50 12.26
CA ASN A 78 9.23 -16.54 12.89
C ASN A 78 9.45 -15.35 13.83
N HIS A 79 8.76 -14.23 13.58
CA HIS A 79 8.89 -12.98 14.32
C HIS A 79 7.49 -12.43 14.63
N PRO A 80 6.72 -13.08 15.53
CA PRO A 80 5.34 -12.68 15.79
C PRO A 80 5.28 -11.29 16.46
N LEU A 81 4.41 -10.43 15.95
CA LEU A 81 4.08 -9.18 16.61
C LEU A 81 3.25 -9.47 17.86
N THR A 82 3.60 -8.82 18.96
CA THR A 82 2.75 -8.81 20.14
C THR A 82 1.82 -7.61 20.06
N LEU A 83 0.56 -7.87 19.72
CA LEU A 83 -0.46 -6.85 19.52
C LEU A 83 -1.47 -6.87 20.69
N LYS A 84 -1.99 -5.69 21.02
CA LYS A 84 -3.09 -5.48 21.97
C LYS A 84 -4.35 -5.06 21.21
N ALA A 85 -5.52 -5.33 21.80
CA ALA A 85 -6.78 -4.82 21.28
C ALA A 85 -6.75 -3.27 21.22
N LEU A 86 -7.38 -2.74 20.20
CA LEU A 86 -7.60 -1.30 20.07
C LEU A 86 -8.93 -0.91 20.72
N PRO A 87 -9.13 0.36 21.09
CA PRO A 87 -10.46 0.85 21.51
C PRO A 87 -11.51 0.66 20.41
N GLN A 88 -11.12 0.77 19.15
CA GLN A 88 -11.98 0.50 18.01
C GLN A 88 -12.06 -1.00 17.75
N THR A 89 -13.29 -1.49 17.55
CA THR A 89 -13.55 -2.90 17.29
C THR A 89 -13.81 -3.21 15.82
N ARG A 90 -13.89 -2.18 14.96
CA ARG A 90 -14.15 -2.34 13.53
C ARG A 90 -13.19 -1.50 12.70
N ALA A 91 -12.78 -2.05 11.56
CA ALA A 91 -12.05 -1.38 10.51
C ALA A 91 -12.76 -1.57 9.16
N LEU A 92 -12.93 -0.49 8.41
CA LEU A 92 -13.46 -0.48 7.06
C LEU A 92 -12.32 -0.12 6.10
N VAL A 93 -11.98 -1.02 5.18
CA VAL A 93 -10.73 -0.98 4.40
C VAL A 93 -11.01 -0.74 2.93
N HIS A 94 -10.42 0.33 2.38
CA HIS A 94 -10.38 0.57 0.94
C HIS A 94 -9.09 0.02 0.33
N GLY A 95 -9.20 -0.99 -0.54
CA GLY A 95 -8.07 -1.52 -1.29
C GLY A 95 -7.65 -0.60 -2.43
N HIS A 96 -6.35 -0.28 -2.50
CA HIS A 96 -5.79 0.44 -3.63
C HIS A 96 -5.97 -0.36 -4.94
N CYS A 97 -6.22 0.33 -6.08
CA CYS A 97 -6.48 -0.36 -7.35
C CYS A 97 -5.33 -1.28 -7.77
N HIS A 98 -4.06 -0.88 -7.57
CA HIS A 98 -2.91 -1.74 -7.83
C HIS A 98 -2.88 -2.95 -6.87
N GLN A 99 -3.15 -2.78 -5.56
CA GLN A 99 -3.23 -3.94 -4.64
C GLN A 99 -4.26 -4.97 -5.12
N LYS A 100 -5.43 -4.50 -5.60
CA LYS A 100 -6.47 -5.39 -6.14
C LYS A 100 -6.02 -6.06 -7.44
N ALA A 101 -5.40 -5.31 -8.35
CA ALA A 101 -4.93 -5.81 -9.64
C ALA A 101 -3.84 -6.88 -9.50
N PHE A 102 -2.97 -6.74 -8.48
CA PHE A 102 -1.88 -7.68 -8.19
C PHE A 102 -2.25 -8.78 -7.19
N GLY A 103 -3.50 -8.84 -6.73
CA GLY A 103 -3.94 -9.82 -5.72
C GLY A 103 -3.30 -9.62 -4.34
N ALA A 104 -2.79 -8.41 -4.06
CA ALA A 104 -2.11 -8.08 -2.80
C ALA A 104 -3.04 -7.47 -1.74
N PHE A 105 -4.32 -7.25 -2.06
CA PHE A 105 -5.25 -6.61 -1.13
C PHE A 105 -5.61 -7.48 0.08
N ASP A 106 -5.68 -8.78 -0.10
CA ASP A 106 -5.99 -9.71 1.00
C ASP A 106 -4.96 -9.64 2.12
N ALA A 107 -3.68 -9.38 1.78
CA ALA A 107 -2.63 -9.19 2.78
C ALA A 107 -2.90 -8.03 3.73
N VAL A 108 -3.51 -6.93 3.25
CA VAL A 108 -3.93 -5.80 4.11
C VAL A 108 -4.97 -6.26 5.13
N LEU A 109 -5.98 -7.00 4.67
CA LEU A 109 -7.06 -7.50 5.53
C LEU A 109 -6.53 -8.50 6.57
N GLU A 110 -5.66 -9.42 6.14
CA GLU A 110 -5.03 -10.42 7.02
C GLU A 110 -4.13 -9.76 8.06
N ALA A 111 -3.31 -8.77 7.67
CA ALA A 111 -2.46 -8.04 8.60
C ALA A 111 -3.28 -7.32 9.68
N LEU A 112 -4.39 -6.70 9.33
CA LEU A 112 -5.29 -6.06 10.30
C LEU A 112 -5.97 -7.07 11.22
N ARG A 113 -6.31 -8.26 10.72
CA ARG A 113 -6.92 -9.36 11.52
C ARG A 113 -5.97 -9.94 12.57
N LEU A 114 -4.68 -9.64 12.54
CA LEU A 114 -3.74 -9.95 13.62
C LEU A 114 -4.06 -9.17 14.90
N ILE A 115 -4.80 -8.06 14.82
CA ILE A 115 -5.16 -7.23 15.97
C ILE A 115 -6.32 -7.89 16.72
N PRO A 116 -6.15 -8.24 18.02
CA PRO A 116 -7.18 -8.92 18.78
C PRO A 116 -8.49 -8.14 18.84
N GLY A 117 -9.59 -8.80 18.48
CA GLY A 117 -10.95 -8.25 18.57
C GLY A 117 -11.32 -7.24 17.47
N LEU A 118 -10.44 -6.97 16.49
CA LEU A 118 -10.74 -6.09 15.37
C LEU A 118 -11.49 -6.84 14.27
N GLN A 119 -12.73 -6.46 14.01
CA GLN A 119 -13.49 -6.89 12.83
C GLN A 119 -13.05 -6.06 11.62
N VAL A 120 -12.68 -6.73 10.52
CA VAL A 120 -12.12 -6.11 9.32
C VAL A 120 -13.02 -6.38 8.13
N ASP A 121 -13.62 -5.32 7.61
CA ASP A 121 -14.53 -5.35 6.46
C ASP A 121 -13.91 -4.56 5.28
N ALA A 122 -14.01 -5.12 4.08
CA ALA A 122 -13.56 -4.43 2.86
C ALA A 122 -14.67 -3.58 2.26
N ILE A 123 -14.33 -2.37 1.78
CA ILE A 123 -15.23 -1.58 0.94
C ILE A 123 -15.26 -2.22 -0.45
N THR A 124 -16.44 -2.60 -0.91
CA THR A 124 -16.65 -3.03 -2.30
C THR A 124 -16.66 -1.80 -3.19
N SER A 125 -15.48 -1.38 -3.63
CA SER A 125 -15.29 -0.23 -4.51
C SER A 125 -14.28 -0.55 -5.62
N SER A 126 -14.38 0.12 -6.77
CA SER A 126 -13.42 -0.04 -7.86
C SER A 126 -12.15 0.81 -7.62
N CYS A 127 -12.26 2.12 -7.69
CA CYS A 127 -11.16 3.07 -7.58
C CYS A 127 -11.56 4.25 -6.68
N CYS A 128 -10.58 4.90 -6.06
CA CYS A 128 -10.81 6.16 -5.35
C CYS A 128 -10.97 7.36 -6.29
N GLY A 129 -10.76 7.19 -7.61
CA GLY A 129 -10.88 8.24 -8.61
C GLY A 129 -9.62 9.08 -8.82
N MET A 130 -8.61 8.96 -7.96
CA MET A 130 -7.42 9.84 -8.05
C MET A 130 -6.44 9.46 -9.16
N ALA A 131 -6.25 8.16 -9.44
CA ALA A 131 -5.43 7.64 -10.53
C ALA A 131 -4.10 8.42 -10.72
N GLY A 132 -3.20 8.35 -9.75
CA GLY A 132 -1.95 9.11 -9.74
C GLY A 132 -2.20 10.63 -9.64
N ALA A 133 -1.76 11.39 -10.62
CA ALA A 133 -1.95 12.85 -10.68
C ALA A 133 -3.34 13.29 -11.15
N PHE A 134 -4.09 12.42 -11.83
CA PHE A 134 -5.35 12.72 -12.50
C PHE A 134 -6.34 13.50 -11.63
N GLY A 135 -6.60 13.04 -10.42
CA GLY A 135 -7.58 13.66 -9.52
C GLY A 135 -7.10 14.98 -8.88
N TYR A 136 -5.80 15.32 -9.01
CA TYR A 136 -5.27 16.61 -8.55
C TYR A 136 -5.36 17.70 -9.63
N GLU A 137 -5.58 17.32 -10.88
CA GLU A 137 -5.73 18.26 -11.98
C GLU A 137 -7.14 18.88 -11.97
N LYS A 138 -7.20 20.20 -12.12
CA LYS A 138 -8.45 20.96 -12.05
C LYS A 138 -9.50 20.44 -13.02
N GLU A 139 -9.08 20.08 -14.22
CA GLU A 139 -9.91 19.57 -15.32
C GLU A 139 -10.56 18.23 -14.99
N HIS A 140 -9.90 17.43 -14.16
CA HIS A 140 -10.31 16.06 -13.85
C HIS A 140 -10.94 15.92 -12.44
N ALA A 141 -10.85 16.95 -11.60
CA ALA A 141 -11.30 16.89 -10.20
C ALA A 141 -12.78 16.51 -10.07
N GLY A 142 -13.64 16.99 -10.98
CA GLY A 142 -15.06 16.61 -11.01
C GLY A 142 -15.27 15.13 -11.30
N THR A 143 -14.58 14.59 -12.30
CA THR A 143 -14.65 13.16 -12.67
C THR A 143 -14.08 12.28 -11.56
N SER A 144 -12.93 12.67 -11.01
CA SER A 144 -12.30 11.99 -9.88
C SER A 144 -13.25 11.85 -8.70
N ARG A 145 -13.91 12.95 -8.33
CA ARG A 145 -14.87 12.96 -7.24
C ARG A 145 -16.11 12.11 -7.56
N ALA A 146 -16.65 12.20 -8.77
CA ALA A 146 -17.80 11.38 -9.19
C ALA A 146 -17.48 9.87 -9.09
N MET A 147 -16.27 9.46 -9.47
CA MET A 147 -15.84 8.07 -9.30
C MET A 147 -15.80 7.63 -7.83
N ALA A 148 -15.27 8.48 -6.95
CA ALA A 148 -15.21 8.19 -5.51
C ALA A 148 -16.62 8.14 -4.87
N GLU A 149 -17.56 8.90 -5.39
CA GLU A 149 -18.96 8.93 -4.92
C GLU A 149 -19.78 7.70 -5.35
N LEU A 150 -19.26 6.84 -6.24
CA LEU A 150 -19.97 5.60 -6.59
C LEU A 150 -20.07 4.65 -5.39
N ASP A 151 -18.98 4.47 -4.66
CA ASP A 151 -18.90 3.47 -3.59
C ASP A 151 -18.10 3.97 -2.38
N LEU A 152 -16.90 4.52 -2.61
CA LEU A 152 -15.94 4.80 -1.54
C LEU A 152 -16.44 5.83 -0.54
N LEU A 153 -16.80 7.02 -0.99
CA LEU A 153 -17.17 8.11 -0.09
C LEU A 153 -18.50 7.87 0.63
N PRO A 154 -19.55 7.30 -0.01
CA PRO A 154 -20.73 6.86 0.71
C PRO A 154 -20.43 5.86 1.81
N ALA A 155 -19.67 4.78 1.51
CA ALA A 155 -19.32 3.76 2.52
C ALA A 155 -18.55 4.36 3.71
N VAL A 156 -17.65 5.32 3.47
CA VAL A 156 -16.90 6.00 4.54
C VAL A 156 -17.81 6.90 5.38
N ARG A 157 -18.78 7.59 4.77
CA ARG A 157 -19.73 8.46 5.49
C ARG A 157 -20.71 7.65 6.34
N ASP A 158 -21.14 6.50 5.84
CA ASP A 158 -22.11 5.61 6.52
C ASP A 158 -21.46 4.78 7.64
N ALA A 159 -20.12 4.71 7.68
CA ALA A 159 -19.40 4.00 8.73
C ALA A 159 -19.64 4.66 10.10
N ALA A 160 -19.83 3.81 11.14
CA ALA A 160 -20.00 4.30 12.51
C ALA A 160 -18.80 5.18 12.93
N PRO A 161 -19.00 6.19 13.77
CA PRO A 161 -17.95 7.17 14.12
C PRO A 161 -16.68 6.55 14.71
N ASP A 162 -16.79 5.43 15.40
CA ASP A 162 -15.71 4.67 16.03
C ASP A 162 -15.05 3.65 15.11
N THR A 163 -15.53 3.47 13.86
CA THR A 163 -14.92 2.59 12.89
C THR A 163 -13.61 3.19 12.36
N LEU A 164 -12.52 2.44 12.36
CA LEU A 164 -11.28 2.83 11.68
C LEU A 164 -11.49 2.81 10.16
N ILE A 165 -11.10 3.88 9.50
CA ILE A 165 -11.05 3.90 8.03
C ILE A 165 -9.59 3.65 7.63
N VAL A 166 -9.36 2.65 6.75
CA VAL A 166 -8.02 2.23 6.36
C VAL A 166 -7.88 2.28 4.84
N ALA A 167 -6.79 2.88 4.38
CA ALA A 167 -6.40 2.92 2.97
C ALA A 167 -4.89 3.13 2.85
N ASP A 168 -4.18 2.27 2.11
CA ASP A 168 -2.72 2.35 2.01
C ASP A 168 -2.25 3.39 0.99
N GLY A 169 -2.98 3.58 -0.10
CA GLY A 169 -2.62 4.60 -1.09
C GLY A 169 -2.76 6.03 -0.57
N THR A 170 -1.72 6.84 -0.70
CA THR A 170 -1.72 8.26 -0.32
C THR A 170 -2.84 9.03 -1.02
N SER A 171 -3.01 8.81 -2.32
CA SER A 171 -4.09 9.44 -3.11
C SER A 171 -5.49 9.01 -2.62
N CYS A 172 -5.65 7.75 -2.21
CA CYS A 172 -6.92 7.27 -1.64
C CYS A 172 -7.23 7.98 -0.31
N ARG A 173 -6.23 8.15 0.57
CA ARG A 173 -6.40 8.88 1.83
C ARG A 173 -6.75 10.36 1.60
N HIS A 174 -6.10 11.01 0.62
CA HIS A 174 -6.43 12.38 0.25
C HIS A 174 -7.87 12.48 -0.27
N GLN A 175 -8.31 11.56 -1.13
CA GLN A 175 -9.69 11.58 -1.63
C GLN A 175 -10.71 11.42 -0.51
N ILE A 176 -10.46 10.53 0.44
CA ILE A 176 -11.33 10.34 1.63
C ILE A 176 -11.37 11.62 2.47
N ALA A 177 -10.22 12.21 2.78
CA ALA A 177 -10.13 13.43 3.58
C ALA A 177 -10.78 14.64 2.90
N ASN A 178 -10.69 14.72 1.56
CA ASN A 178 -11.33 15.80 0.80
C ASN A 178 -12.85 15.61 0.61
N GLY A 179 -13.31 14.36 0.64
CA GLY A 179 -14.72 14.01 0.38
C GLY A 179 -15.56 13.73 1.63
N THR A 180 -14.92 13.59 2.79
CA THR A 180 -15.59 13.25 4.07
C THR A 180 -14.88 13.93 5.24
N PRO A 181 -15.52 14.07 6.42
CA PRO A 181 -14.86 14.53 7.63
C PRO A 181 -14.03 13.43 8.34
N ARG A 182 -13.71 12.33 7.65
CA ARG A 182 -13.01 11.17 8.21
C ARG A 182 -11.55 11.16 7.78
N GLU A 183 -10.68 10.78 8.71
CA GLU A 183 -9.28 10.46 8.42
C GLU A 183 -9.14 8.96 8.10
N ALA A 184 -8.41 8.64 7.05
CA ALA A 184 -8.02 7.27 6.74
C ALA A 184 -6.55 7.03 7.13
N LEU A 185 -6.30 5.89 7.75
CA LEU A 185 -4.98 5.47 8.20
C LEU A 185 -4.38 4.44 7.24
N HIS A 186 -3.06 4.41 7.16
CA HIS A 186 -2.34 3.31 6.54
C HIS A 186 -2.34 2.09 7.47
N VAL A 187 -2.33 0.85 6.91
CA VAL A 187 -2.29 -0.40 7.70
C VAL A 187 -1.16 -0.40 8.73
N ALA A 188 0.03 0.07 8.36
CA ALA A 188 1.17 0.16 9.26
C ALA A 188 0.92 1.09 10.46
N GLN A 189 0.15 2.18 10.27
CA GLN A 189 -0.22 3.09 11.37
C GLN A 189 -1.20 2.41 12.35
N VAL A 190 -2.13 1.62 11.83
CA VAL A 190 -3.09 0.87 12.66
C VAL A 190 -2.36 -0.19 13.48
N LEU A 191 -1.47 -0.95 12.84
CA LEU A 191 -0.64 -1.95 13.52
C LEU A 191 0.28 -1.30 14.57
N ALA A 192 0.90 -0.16 14.26
CA ALA A 192 1.74 0.56 15.22
C ALA A 192 0.96 0.99 16.49
N ARG A 193 -0.30 1.39 16.36
CA ARG A 193 -1.18 1.70 17.49
C ARG A 193 -1.50 0.48 18.35
N ALA A 194 -1.53 -0.71 17.73
CA ALA A 194 -1.81 -1.99 18.40
C ALA A 194 -0.55 -2.65 18.98
N LEU A 195 0.66 -2.19 18.67
CA LEU A 195 1.87 -2.75 19.26
C LEU A 195 1.86 -2.57 20.78
N ARG A 196 2.22 -3.64 21.51
CA ARG A 196 2.49 -3.53 22.95
C ARG A 196 3.82 -2.80 23.14
N GLY A 197 3.80 -1.74 23.91
CA GLY A 197 5.00 -1.05 24.35
C GLY A 197 5.76 -1.87 25.41
N PRO A 198 7.05 -1.59 25.62
CA PRO A 198 7.84 -2.24 26.68
C PRO A 198 7.21 -2.08 28.08
N ASN A 199 6.38 -1.07 28.30
CA ASN A 199 5.69 -0.79 29.58
C ASN A 199 4.32 -1.45 29.71
N ASP A 200 3.78 -2.08 28.65
CA ASP A 200 2.47 -2.74 28.67
C ASP A 200 2.54 -4.16 29.28
N ALA A 201 3.73 -4.63 29.71
CA ALA A 201 3.95 -5.97 30.25
C ALA A 201 3.67 -6.10 31.76
N SER A 202 3.25 -5.05 32.47
CA SER A 202 3.10 -5.01 33.94
C SER A 202 1.64 -5.03 34.44
N GLY A 203 0.75 -5.70 33.71
CA GLY A 203 -0.67 -5.78 34.10
C GLY A 203 -1.32 -7.10 33.71
N ALA A 204 -0.80 -8.22 34.20
CA ALA A 204 -1.46 -9.53 34.16
C ALA A 204 -1.32 -10.22 35.52
#